data_4d347d9d06c8774f29f575cfe2f744b4
#
_entry.id   4d347d9d06c8774f29f575cfe2f744b4
#
_cell.length_a   1.000
_cell.length_b   1.000
_cell.length_c   1.000
_cell.angle_alpha   90.00
_cell.angle_beta   90.00
_cell.angle_gamma   90.00
#
_symmetry.space_group_name_H-M   'P 1'
#
loop_
_entity.id
_entity.type
_entity.pdbx_description
1 polymer ?
#
loop_
_entity_poly.entity_id
_entity_poly.type
_entity_poly.pdbx_seq_one_letter_code
_entity_poly.pdbx_strand_id
1 'polypeptide(L)'
;DDGGSEMTLRGFCWKLSENDDEKEPTIADNMTNVPLEELVFTSKIKGLEPLKTYLVRAYAVNSIGVGYGETMTVQTKAATIPVVAAITEAGSTPLSVTVESSVISNGEMPIQEKGFCWSTENKEPTTAHIKKVVEGDDETFSLLIDELKPVTTYYIRAYATNALGTGYSETFTYETPLNVPDLDATTMTEVKPTTAKAASVVISENGSEITEKGFCLSKTEKEPTIENTKVVVNGSTATYSVVLSNLESATTYYIRSYATNSKGTGYGEVAEFTTCLLYTSDAA
;
A
#
# COMPACT_ATOMS: atom_id res chain seq x y z
N ASP A 1 -52.76 -0.79 10.63
CA ASP A 1 -53.69 -1.38 11.61
C ASP A 1 -53.10 -2.68 12.12
N ASP A 2 -53.07 -2.87 13.46
CA ASP A 2 -52.55 -4.09 14.12
C ASP A 2 -53.61 -5.22 14.23
N GLY A 3 -54.81 -4.99 13.65
CA GLY A 3 -55.91 -5.95 13.70
C GLY A 3 -56.52 -6.11 15.11
N GLY A 4 -56.30 -5.16 16.01
CA GLY A 4 -56.81 -5.18 17.39
C GLY A 4 -56.02 -6.07 18.36
N SER A 5 -54.80 -6.46 17.99
CA SER A 5 -53.85 -7.17 18.81
C SER A 5 -52.43 -6.70 18.53
N GLU A 6 -51.62 -6.57 19.57
CA GLU A 6 -50.24 -6.12 19.45
C GLU A 6 -49.42 -6.93 18.43
N MET A 7 -48.72 -6.23 17.55
CA MET A 7 -47.88 -6.84 16.53
C MET A 7 -46.61 -7.43 17.17
N THR A 8 -46.31 -8.66 16.89
CA THR A 8 -45.16 -9.40 17.43
C THR A 8 -43.99 -9.53 16.45
N LEU A 9 -44.29 -9.51 15.14
CA LEU A 9 -43.29 -9.68 14.09
C LEU A 9 -43.75 -8.97 12.83
N ARG A 10 -42.82 -8.40 12.05
CA ARG A 10 -43.09 -7.86 10.72
C ARG A 10 -41.83 -7.87 9.83
N GLY A 11 -42.05 -7.79 8.55
CA GLY A 11 -40.97 -7.75 7.56
C GLY A 11 -41.46 -7.98 6.15
N PHE A 12 -40.59 -8.53 5.32
CA PHE A 12 -40.91 -8.96 3.96
C PHE A 12 -40.68 -10.45 3.82
N CYS A 13 -41.58 -11.15 3.10
CA CYS A 13 -41.36 -12.52 2.66
C CYS A 13 -41.26 -12.58 1.15
N TRP A 14 -40.43 -13.51 0.64
CA TRP A 14 -40.20 -13.63 -0.79
C TRP A 14 -39.88 -15.08 -1.19
N LYS A 15 -40.12 -15.38 -2.44
CA LYS A 15 -39.71 -16.61 -3.11
C LYS A 15 -39.37 -16.37 -4.57
N LEU A 16 -38.59 -17.27 -5.17
CA LEU A 16 -38.34 -17.31 -6.60
C LEU A 16 -39.61 -17.56 -7.36
N SER A 17 -39.89 -16.82 -8.43
CA SER A 17 -41.01 -17.07 -9.34
C SER A 17 -40.52 -17.98 -10.46
N GLU A 18 -41.09 -19.19 -10.53
CA GLU A 18 -40.74 -20.18 -11.54
C GLU A 18 -41.79 -20.30 -12.64
N ASN A 19 -43.08 -19.96 -12.35
CA ASN A 19 -44.21 -20.04 -13.27
C ASN A 19 -45.30 -18.99 -12.98
N ASP A 20 -46.13 -18.66 -13.95
CA ASP A 20 -47.20 -17.66 -13.87
C ASP A 20 -48.35 -18.00 -12.89
N ASP A 21 -48.52 -19.29 -12.50
CA ASP A 21 -49.57 -19.78 -11.60
C ASP A 21 -49.10 -19.98 -10.14
N GLU A 22 -48.11 -19.27 -9.69
CA GLU A 22 -47.50 -19.47 -8.38
C GLU A 22 -48.30 -18.89 -7.22
N LYS A 23 -48.35 -19.67 -6.12
CA LYS A 23 -48.85 -19.20 -4.83
C LYS A 23 -47.99 -18.02 -4.33
N GLU A 24 -48.64 -17.03 -3.75
CA GLU A 24 -47.99 -15.90 -3.13
C GLU A 24 -47.00 -16.31 -2.03
N PRO A 25 -45.88 -15.58 -1.82
CA PRO A 25 -44.94 -15.90 -0.78
C PRO A 25 -45.56 -15.79 0.62
N THR A 26 -45.12 -16.63 1.54
CA THR A 26 -45.56 -16.66 2.93
C THR A 26 -44.33 -16.57 3.87
N ILE A 27 -44.57 -16.43 5.15
CA ILE A 27 -43.50 -16.49 6.16
C ILE A 27 -42.85 -17.88 6.28
N ALA A 28 -43.38 -18.91 5.62
CA ALA A 28 -42.74 -20.21 5.51
C ALA A 28 -41.69 -20.29 4.40
N ASP A 29 -41.67 -19.32 3.49
CA ASP A 29 -40.66 -19.13 2.47
C ASP A 29 -39.48 -18.32 3.06
N ASN A 30 -38.73 -17.55 2.24
CA ASN A 30 -37.72 -16.64 2.77
C ASN A 30 -38.35 -15.42 3.41
N MET A 31 -37.76 -14.91 4.49
CA MET A 31 -38.26 -13.71 5.15
C MET A 31 -37.19 -12.85 5.80
N THR A 32 -37.45 -11.55 5.94
CA THR A 32 -36.71 -10.65 6.80
C THR A 32 -37.52 -10.33 8.07
N ASN A 33 -36.80 -9.96 9.13
CA ASN A 33 -37.36 -9.40 10.36
C ASN A 33 -36.96 -7.94 10.49
N VAL A 34 -37.90 -7.07 10.81
CA VAL A 34 -37.68 -5.63 10.97
C VAL A 34 -38.18 -5.17 12.33
N PRO A 35 -37.47 -4.25 13.05
CA PRO A 35 -37.92 -3.70 14.31
C PRO A 35 -39.35 -3.11 14.25
N LEU A 36 -40.08 -3.17 15.38
CA LEU A 36 -41.48 -2.80 15.44
C LEU A 36 -41.74 -1.30 15.73
N GLU A 37 -40.67 -0.51 16.00
CA GLU A 37 -40.78 0.85 16.55
C GLU A 37 -41.32 1.89 15.56
N GLU A 38 -41.19 1.67 14.24
CA GLU A 38 -41.63 2.63 13.21
C GLU A 38 -42.81 2.13 12.39
N LEU A 39 -43.73 3.02 12.00
CA LEU A 39 -44.87 2.67 11.14
C LEU A 39 -44.44 2.32 9.71
N VAL A 40 -43.44 2.98 9.19
CA VAL A 40 -42.87 2.69 7.87
C VAL A 40 -41.53 1.99 8.06
N PHE A 41 -41.32 0.90 7.37
CA PHE A 41 -40.11 0.11 7.47
C PHE A 41 -39.54 -0.29 6.12
N THR A 42 -38.23 -0.43 6.09
CA THR A 42 -37.48 -0.90 4.93
C THR A 42 -36.60 -2.08 5.30
N SER A 43 -36.28 -2.92 4.34
CA SER A 43 -35.33 -4.01 4.53
C SER A 43 -34.56 -4.29 3.25
N LYS A 44 -33.27 -4.61 3.39
CA LYS A 44 -32.42 -5.04 2.28
C LYS A 44 -32.49 -6.57 2.20
N ILE A 45 -33.11 -7.09 1.15
CA ILE A 45 -33.08 -8.52 0.85
C ILE A 45 -31.76 -8.87 0.18
N LYS A 46 -31.05 -9.87 0.71
CA LYS A 46 -29.74 -10.32 0.23
C LYS A 46 -29.79 -11.76 -0.24
N GLY A 47 -28.80 -12.19 -1.03
CA GLY A 47 -28.66 -13.57 -1.49
C GLY A 47 -29.62 -13.96 -2.62
N LEU A 48 -30.17 -12.97 -3.33
CA LEU A 48 -30.97 -13.23 -4.52
C LEU A 48 -30.05 -13.59 -5.70
N GLU A 49 -30.53 -14.51 -6.56
CA GLU A 49 -29.82 -14.88 -7.80
C GLU A 49 -29.98 -13.77 -8.86
N PRO A 50 -28.96 -13.49 -9.68
CA PRO A 50 -29.05 -12.54 -10.79
C PRO A 50 -30.01 -12.98 -11.88
N LEU A 51 -30.65 -12.03 -12.57
CA LEU A 51 -31.61 -12.28 -13.70
C LEU A 51 -32.79 -13.20 -13.33
N LYS A 52 -33.17 -13.19 -12.08
CA LYS A 52 -34.33 -13.97 -11.59
C LYS A 52 -35.47 -13.04 -11.21
N THR A 53 -36.69 -13.57 -11.34
CA THR A 53 -37.90 -12.91 -10.90
C THR A 53 -38.29 -13.43 -9.53
N TYR A 54 -38.60 -12.55 -8.60
CA TYR A 54 -39.04 -12.85 -7.25
C TYR A 54 -40.39 -12.24 -6.99
N LEU A 55 -41.26 -12.99 -6.30
CA LEU A 55 -42.47 -12.47 -5.68
C LEU A 55 -42.10 -12.01 -4.26
N VAL A 56 -42.48 -10.79 -3.90
CA VAL A 56 -42.17 -10.18 -2.61
C VAL A 56 -43.43 -9.52 -2.05
N ARG A 57 -43.71 -9.70 -0.76
CA ARG A 57 -44.74 -8.95 -0.05
C ARG A 57 -44.38 -8.65 1.39
N ALA A 58 -44.95 -7.61 1.93
CA ALA A 58 -44.88 -7.34 3.36
C ALA A 58 -45.71 -8.31 4.17
N TYR A 59 -45.30 -8.55 5.40
CA TYR A 59 -46.11 -9.33 6.36
C TYR A 59 -46.08 -8.70 7.75
N ALA A 60 -47.08 -8.94 8.55
CA ALA A 60 -47.16 -8.65 9.96
C ALA A 60 -47.84 -9.79 10.72
N VAL A 61 -47.37 -10.07 11.92
CA VAL A 61 -47.88 -11.14 12.78
C VAL A 61 -48.38 -10.57 14.10
N ASN A 62 -49.51 -11.03 14.56
CA ASN A 62 -50.01 -10.79 15.92
C ASN A 62 -50.52 -12.12 16.52
N SER A 63 -51.13 -12.07 17.70
CA SER A 63 -51.65 -13.28 18.38
C SER A 63 -52.83 -13.95 17.64
N ILE A 64 -53.45 -13.29 16.66
CA ILE A 64 -54.59 -13.80 15.89
C ILE A 64 -54.08 -14.55 14.63
N GLY A 65 -52.96 -14.07 14.01
CA GLY A 65 -52.41 -14.67 12.82
C GLY A 65 -51.47 -13.79 12.05
N VAL A 66 -51.31 -14.09 10.75
CA VAL A 66 -50.40 -13.37 9.82
C VAL A 66 -51.23 -12.59 8.81
N GLY A 67 -51.03 -11.30 8.76
CA GLY A 67 -51.50 -10.42 7.71
C GLY A 67 -50.43 -10.21 6.63
N TYR A 68 -50.85 -10.21 5.38
CA TYR A 68 -49.95 -10.00 4.23
C TYR A 68 -50.40 -8.81 3.40
N GLY A 69 -49.43 -8.06 2.90
CA GLY A 69 -49.64 -7.00 1.91
C GLY A 69 -49.78 -7.55 0.47
N GLU A 70 -49.96 -6.64 -0.47
CA GLU A 70 -49.98 -6.99 -1.90
C GLU A 70 -48.64 -7.55 -2.34
N THR A 71 -48.70 -8.52 -3.26
CA THR A 71 -47.50 -9.14 -3.83
C THR A 71 -46.94 -8.28 -4.96
N MET A 72 -45.65 -7.95 -4.87
CA MET A 72 -44.91 -7.30 -5.92
C MET A 72 -44.02 -8.30 -6.65
N THR A 73 -43.87 -8.12 -7.95
CA THR A 73 -42.92 -8.87 -8.78
C THR A 73 -41.67 -8.01 -8.96
N VAL A 74 -40.48 -8.56 -8.60
CA VAL A 74 -39.19 -7.89 -8.69
C VAL A 74 -38.25 -8.76 -9.50
N GLN A 75 -37.67 -8.21 -10.57
CA GLN A 75 -36.59 -8.86 -11.31
C GLN A 75 -35.24 -8.33 -10.88
N THR A 76 -34.34 -9.24 -10.52
CA THR A 76 -32.96 -8.91 -10.19
C THR A 76 -32.19 -8.56 -11.46
N LYS A 77 -31.19 -7.64 -11.31
CA LYS A 77 -30.29 -7.25 -12.40
C LYS A 77 -29.33 -8.37 -12.80
N ALA A 78 -28.76 -8.26 -14.00
CA ALA A 78 -27.64 -9.11 -14.40
C ALA A 78 -26.45 -8.89 -13.47
N ALA A 79 -25.78 -9.96 -13.08
CA ALA A 79 -24.48 -9.85 -12.47
C ALA A 79 -23.42 -9.37 -13.49
N THR A 80 -22.46 -8.60 -13.06
CA THR A 80 -21.38 -8.08 -13.88
C THR A 80 -20.03 -8.30 -13.18
N ILE A 81 -18.93 -8.07 -13.89
CA ILE A 81 -17.63 -7.93 -13.24
C ILE A 81 -17.62 -6.69 -12.33
N PRO A 82 -16.78 -6.64 -11.31
CA PRO A 82 -16.68 -5.48 -10.42
C PRO A 82 -16.29 -4.19 -11.15
N VAL A 83 -16.74 -3.05 -10.61
CA VAL A 83 -16.29 -1.72 -11.02
C VAL A 83 -15.41 -1.14 -9.94
N VAL A 84 -14.20 -0.72 -10.31
CA VAL A 84 -13.17 -0.20 -9.40
C VAL A 84 -12.93 1.26 -9.70
N ALA A 85 -12.79 2.08 -8.65
CA ALA A 85 -12.52 3.50 -8.75
C ALA A 85 -11.11 3.77 -9.31
N ALA A 86 -10.90 4.97 -9.85
CA ALA A 86 -9.56 5.45 -10.18
C ALA A 86 -8.68 5.48 -8.93
N ILE A 87 -7.37 5.25 -9.13
CA ILE A 87 -6.38 5.32 -8.07
C ILE A 87 -6.14 6.77 -7.67
N THR A 88 -6.02 7.01 -6.36
CA THR A 88 -5.50 8.24 -5.77
C THR A 88 -4.17 7.96 -5.07
N GLU A 89 -3.22 8.89 -5.19
CA GLU A 89 -1.97 8.86 -4.44
C GLU A 89 -2.23 9.35 -3.01
N ALA A 90 -1.94 8.51 -2.01
CA ALA A 90 -2.09 8.85 -0.59
C ALA A 90 -0.77 9.29 0.05
N GLY A 91 0.34 9.16 -0.66
CA GLY A 91 1.67 9.58 -0.23
C GLY A 91 2.76 8.89 -1.04
N SER A 92 3.94 9.52 -1.09
CA SER A 92 5.09 8.95 -1.81
C SER A 92 6.42 9.31 -1.16
N THR A 93 7.42 8.46 -1.41
CA THR A 93 8.83 8.71 -1.19
C THR A 93 9.58 8.52 -2.49
N PRO A 94 10.88 8.83 -2.58
CA PRO A 94 11.63 8.59 -3.82
C PRO A 94 11.58 7.16 -4.37
N LEU A 95 11.37 6.17 -3.50
CA LEU A 95 11.38 4.74 -3.85
C LEU A 95 10.10 4.00 -3.48
N SER A 96 9.02 4.73 -3.15
CA SER A 96 7.73 4.12 -2.82
C SER A 96 6.57 5.05 -3.14
N VAL A 97 5.39 4.47 -3.35
CA VAL A 97 4.13 5.19 -3.48
C VAL A 97 3.03 4.45 -2.73
N THR A 98 2.24 5.18 -1.96
CA THR A 98 1.01 4.66 -1.36
C THR A 98 -0.16 5.00 -2.28
N VAL A 99 -0.84 3.98 -2.75
CA VAL A 99 -2.00 4.08 -3.65
C VAL A 99 -3.27 3.65 -2.93
N GLU A 100 -4.36 4.33 -3.22
CA GLU A 100 -5.68 4.04 -2.65
C GLU A 100 -6.72 3.95 -3.76
N SER A 101 -7.69 3.06 -3.60
CA SER A 101 -8.84 2.91 -4.49
C SER A 101 -10.03 2.32 -3.74
N SER A 102 -11.17 2.15 -4.42
CA SER A 102 -12.36 1.53 -3.84
C SER A 102 -13.13 0.69 -4.86
N VAL A 103 -13.90 -0.27 -4.37
CA VAL A 103 -14.86 -1.03 -5.17
C VAL A 103 -16.15 -0.23 -5.25
N ILE A 104 -16.46 0.36 -6.41
CA ILE A 104 -17.69 1.12 -6.66
C ILE A 104 -18.91 0.18 -6.73
N SER A 105 -18.71 -0.98 -7.35
CA SER A 105 -19.73 -2.03 -7.46
C SER A 105 -19.07 -3.40 -7.46
N ASN A 106 -19.62 -4.33 -6.69
CA ASN A 106 -19.18 -5.72 -6.70
C ASN A 106 -19.80 -6.54 -7.86
N GLY A 107 -20.64 -5.90 -8.70
CA GLY A 107 -21.31 -6.56 -9.82
C GLY A 107 -22.43 -7.52 -9.40
N GLU A 108 -23.07 -7.29 -8.26
CA GLU A 108 -24.09 -8.14 -7.63
C GLU A 108 -23.57 -9.53 -7.20
N MET A 109 -22.23 -9.69 -7.07
CA MET A 109 -21.58 -10.93 -6.63
C MET A 109 -20.47 -10.64 -5.60
N PRO A 110 -20.20 -11.57 -4.67
CA PRO A 110 -19.12 -11.39 -3.69
C PRO A 110 -17.76 -11.17 -4.36
N ILE A 111 -16.99 -10.23 -3.85
CA ILE A 111 -15.58 -10.04 -4.24
C ILE A 111 -14.78 -11.20 -3.66
N GLN A 112 -14.01 -11.86 -4.50
CA GLN A 112 -13.12 -12.97 -4.15
C GLN A 112 -11.69 -12.50 -3.89
N GLU A 113 -11.24 -11.47 -4.61
CA GLU A 113 -9.90 -10.90 -4.49
C GLU A 113 -9.94 -9.43 -4.91
N LYS A 114 -9.19 -8.56 -4.22
CA LYS A 114 -8.95 -7.18 -4.63
C LYS A 114 -7.52 -6.77 -4.31
N GLY A 115 -7.00 -5.75 -5.00
CA GLY A 115 -5.64 -5.27 -4.80
C GLY A 115 -5.17 -4.37 -5.91
N PHE A 116 -3.84 -4.34 -6.07
CA PHE A 116 -3.18 -3.54 -7.10
C PHE A 116 -2.26 -4.41 -7.96
N CYS A 117 -2.17 -4.09 -9.24
CA CYS A 117 -1.22 -4.69 -10.17
C CYS A 117 -0.46 -3.58 -10.90
N TRP A 118 0.81 -3.84 -11.24
CA TRP A 118 1.65 -2.85 -11.91
C TRP A 118 2.68 -3.45 -12.86
N SER A 119 3.19 -2.62 -13.75
CA SER A 119 4.24 -2.93 -14.71
C SER A 119 5.03 -1.66 -15.05
N THR A 120 6.29 -1.81 -15.47
CA THR A 120 7.09 -0.74 -16.05
C THR A 120 7.02 -0.71 -17.59
N GLU A 121 6.52 -1.77 -18.20
CA GLU A 121 6.49 -1.94 -19.66
C GLU A 121 5.07 -1.88 -20.22
N ASN A 122 4.11 -2.48 -19.54
CA ASN A 122 2.73 -2.54 -19.98
C ASN A 122 1.92 -1.40 -19.38
N LYS A 123 1.35 -0.54 -20.25
CA LYS A 123 0.54 0.62 -19.84
C LYS A 123 -0.83 0.25 -19.26
N GLU A 124 -1.30 -0.97 -19.51
CA GLU A 124 -2.55 -1.50 -18.95
C GLU A 124 -2.27 -2.81 -18.20
N PRO A 125 -1.58 -2.76 -17.05
CA PRO A 125 -1.26 -3.96 -16.29
C PRO A 125 -2.53 -4.70 -15.84
N THR A 126 -2.42 -6.02 -15.79
CA THR A 126 -3.46 -6.92 -15.34
C THR A 126 -2.92 -7.78 -14.19
N THR A 127 -3.77 -8.60 -13.59
CA THR A 127 -3.39 -9.56 -12.53
C THR A 127 -2.37 -10.62 -12.98
N ALA A 128 -2.05 -10.70 -14.28
CA ALA A 128 -0.96 -11.52 -14.82
C ALA A 128 0.44 -10.89 -14.64
N HIS A 129 0.52 -9.59 -14.37
CA HIS A 129 1.76 -8.87 -14.07
C HIS A 129 2.07 -8.92 -12.56
N ILE A 130 2.97 -8.06 -12.09
CA ILE A 130 3.21 -7.94 -10.65
C ILE A 130 1.90 -7.50 -9.98
N LYS A 131 1.47 -8.23 -8.96
CA LYS A 131 0.27 -7.87 -8.19
C LYS A 131 0.49 -8.08 -6.69
N LYS A 132 -0.26 -7.33 -5.90
CA LYS A 132 -0.35 -7.53 -4.44
C LYS A 132 -1.82 -7.46 -4.04
N VAL A 133 -2.27 -8.49 -3.35
CA VAL A 133 -3.65 -8.61 -2.83
C VAL A 133 -3.76 -7.75 -1.58
N VAL A 134 -4.89 -7.09 -1.41
CA VAL A 134 -5.25 -6.38 -0.18
C VAL A 134 -6.40 -7.14 0.49
N GLU A 135 -6.15 -7.62 1.69
CA GLU A 135 -7.11 -8.37 2.49
C GLU A 135 -8.15 -7.44 3.16
N GLY A 136 -9.27 -8.01 3.55
CA GLY A 136 -10.36 -7.33 4.26
C GLY A 136 -11.57 -7.04 3.37
N ASP A 137 -12.72 -6.77 4.03
CA ASP A 137 -14.03 -6.59 3.38
C ASP A 137 -14.37 -5.11 3.10
N ASP A 138 -13.51 -4.17 3.48
CA ASP A 138 -13.74 -2.74 3.29
C ASP A 138 -13.85 -2.39 1.80
N GLU A 139 -14.77 -1.52 1.44
CA GLU A 139 -14.91 -1.03 0.06
C GLU A 139 -13.68 -0.25 -0.40
N THR A 140 -13.08 0.55 0.50
CA THR A 140 -11.84 1.30 0.24
C THR A 140 -10.65 0.46 0.66
N PHE A 141 -9.60 0.46 -0.14
CA PHE A 141 -8.36 -0.28 0.12
C PHE A 141 -7.14 0.48 -0.36
N SER A 142 -6.03 0.33 0.36
CA SER A 142 -4.77 1.00 0.07
C SER A 142 -3.60 0.03 0.10
N LEU A 143 -2.51 0.40 -0.57
CA LEU A 143 -1.28 -0.37 -0.61
C LEU A 143 -0.07 0.55 -0.68
N LEU A 144 0.94 0.28 0.14
CA LEU A 144 2.28 0.79 -0.06
C LEU A 144 3.00 -0.11 -1.09
N ILE A 145 3.38 0.47 -2.23
CA ILE A 145 4.27 -0.13 -3.21
C ILE A 145 5.65 0.45 -2.96
N ASP A 146 6.55 -0.38 -2.47
CA ASP A 146 7.91 -0.06 -2.05
C ASP A 146 8.95 -0.72 -2.98
N GLU A 147 10.23 -0.50 -2.69
CA GLU A 147 11.37 -1.02 -3.46
C GLU A 147 11.32 -0.66 -4.96
N LEU A 148 10.74 0.48 -5.26
CA LEU A 148 10.66 0.99 -6.62
C LEU A 148 12.05 1.41 -7.11
N LYS A 149 12.33 1.18 -8.39
CA LYS A 149 13.56 1.66 -9.02
C LYS A 149 13.47 3.17 -9.26
N PRO A 150 14.52 3.94 -8.99
CA PRO A 150 14.53 5.38 -9.27
C PRO A 150 14.42 5.68 -10.77
N VAL A 151 13.93 6.87 -11.10
CA VAL A 151 13.77 7.38 -12.48
C VAL A 151 13.08 6.35 -13.39
N THR A 152 12.01 5.74 -12.88
CA THR A 152 11.29 4.67 -13.56
C THR A 152 9.81 4.98 -13.57
N THR A 153 9.18 4.85 -14.72
CA THR A 153 7.72 5.00 -14.88
C THR A 153 7.04 3.68 -14.54
N TYR A 154 6.08 3.72 -13.63
CA TYR A 154 5.20 2.61 -13.24
C TYR A 154 3.78 2.89 -13.69
N TYR A 155 3.17 1.93 -14.33
CA TYR A 155 1.76 1.90 -14.66
C TYR A 155 1.07 1.02 -13.63
N ILE A 156 0.08 1.54 -12.91
CA ILE A 156 -0.55 0.88 -11.77
C ILE A 156 -2.05 0.86 -11.98
N ARG A 157 -2.72 -0.25 -11.71
CA ARG A 157 -4.17 -0.38 -11.72
C ARG A 157 -4.63 -1.06 -10.44
N ALA A 158 -5.70 -0.55 -9.87
CA ALA A 158 -6.47 -1.27 -8.87
C ALA A 158 -7.35 -2.32 -9.57
N TYR A 159 -7.61 -3.42 -8.91
CA TYR A 159 -8.48 -4.47 -9.44
C TYR A 159 -9.36 -5.09 -8.35
N ALA A 160 -10.48 -5.64 -8.76
CA ALA A 160 -11.32 -6.51 -7.96
C ALA A 160 -11.87 -7.64 -8.83
N THR A 161 -11.99 -8.83 -8.26
CA THR A 161 -12.44 -10.06 -8.95
C THR A 161 -13.65 -10.65 -8.25
N ASN A 162 -14.66 -11.01 -9.01
CA ASN A 162 -15.77 -11.86 -8.59
C ASN A 162 -15.83 -13.14 -9.45
N ALA A 163 -16.83 -13.96 -9.28
CA ALA A 163 -16.97 -15.22 -10.04
C ALA A 163 -17.12 -15.05 -11.55
N LEU A 164 -17.45 -13.84 -12.04
CA LEU A 164 -17.58 -13.55 -13.48
C LEU A 164 -16.30 -13.04 -14.11
N GLY A 165 -15.37 -12.49 -13.30
CA GLY A 165 -14.11 -11.99 -13.79
C GLY A 165 -13.56 -10.82 -13.01
N THR A 166 -12.53 -10.18 -13.57
CA THR A 166 -11.79 -9.08 -12.93
C THR A 166 -12.13 -7.74 -13.58
N GLY A 167 -12.53 -6.78 -12.75
CA GLY A 167 -12.64 -5.38 -13.12
C GLY A 167 -11.38 -4.62 -12.73
N TYR A 168 -10.98 -3.64 -13.53
CA TYR A 168 -9.80 -2.81 -13.32
C TYR A 168 -10.16 -1.34 -13.31
N SER A 169 -9.41 -0.55 -12.56
CA SER A 169 -9.45 0.91 -12.64
C SER A 169 -8.83 1.44 -13.94
N GLU A 170 -8.98 2.73 -14.22
CA GLU A 170 -8.08 3.45 -15.11
C GLU A 170 -6.64 3.30 -14.64
N THR A 171 -5.67 3.42 -15.58
CA THR A 171 -4.26 3.33 -15.25
C THR A 171 -3.78 4.60 -14.55
N PHE A 172 -3.20 4.45 -13.38
CA PHE A 172 -2.44 5.48 -12.69
C PHE A 172 -0.97 5.37 -13.09
N THR A 173 -0.38 6.48 -13.52
CA THR A 173 1.04 6.55 -13.91
C THR A 173 1.83 7.24 -12.82
N TYR A 174 2.84 6.57 -12.29
CA TYR A 174 3.75 7.11 -11.28
C TYR A 174 5.19 7.06 -11.79
N GLU A 175 5.90 8.18 -11.72
CA GLU A 175 7.31 8.26 -12.06
C GLU A 175 8.12 8.51 -10.80
N THR A 176 9.01 7.58 -10.47
CA THR A 176 9.91 7.72 -9.32
C THR A 176 10.94 8.82 -9.57
N PRO A 177 11.11 9.79 -8.65
CA PRO A 177 12.03 10.90 -8.84
C PRO A 177 13.50 10.48 -8.74
N LEU A 178 14.37 11.30 -9.34
CA LEU A 178 15.80 11.28 -9.07
C LEU A 178 16.08 11.68 -7.61
N ASN A 179 16.94 10.94 -6.92
CA ASN A 179 17.34 11.23 -5.55
C ASN A 179 18.87 11.27 -5.38
N VAL A 180 19.34 11.75 -4.22
CA VAL A 180 20.75 11.66 -3.85
C VAL A 180 21.17 10.21 -3.60
N PRO A 181 22.45 9.84 -3.74
CA PRO A 181 22.90 8.46 -3.50
C PRO A 181 22.62 7.98 -2.08
N ASP A 182 22.32 6.68 -1.94
CA ASP A 182 22.24 6.00 -0.64
C ASP A 182 23.54 5.29 -0.34
N LEU A 183 24.01 5.42 0.90
CA LEU A 183 25.27 4.85 1.35
C LEU A 183 25.07 4.03 2.63
N ASP A 184 25.86 2.96 2.75
CA ASP A 184 25.96 2.19 3.97
C ASP A 184 26.73 2.95 5.07
N ALA A 185 26.61 2.49 6.31
CA ALA A 185 27.34 3.00 7.45
C ALA A 185 28.86 2.99 7.20
N THR A 186 29.54 4.01 7.71
CA THR A 186 31.01 4.10 7.64
C THR A 186 31.62 3.15 8.65
N THR A 187 32.48 2.24 8.19
CA THR A 187 33.24 1.33 9.05
C THR A 187 34.68 1.82 9.21
N MET A 188 35.17 1.80 10.47
CA MET A 188 36.54 2.17 10.82
C MET A 188 37.34 0.96 11.26
N THR A 189 38.53 0.81 10.68
CA THR A 189 39.51 -0.25 11.03
C THR A 189 40.90 0.29 11.09
N GLU A 190 41.84 -0.51 11.60
CA GLU A 190 43.27 -0.16 11.64
C GLU A 190 43.55 1.23 12.24
N VAL A 191 42.84 1.59 13.31
CA VAL A 191 43.02 2.91 13.98
C VAL A 191 44.37 2.92 14.71
N LYS A 192 45.23 3.85 14.30
CA LYS A 192 46.59 4.09 14.81
C LYS A 192 46.70 5.52 15.30
N PRO A 193 47.89 5.94 15.86
CA PRO A 193 48.04 7.32 16.34
C PRO A 193 47.82 8.43 15.30
N THR A 194 48.17 8.17 14.04
CA THR A 194 48.11 9.22 12.97
C THR A 194 47.41 8.72 11.70
N THR A 195 46.89 7.50 11.71
CA THR A 195 46.22 6.90 10.55
C THR A 195 45.01 6.06 10.98
N ALA A 196 44.03 5.91 10.11
CA ALA A 196 42.92 4.97 10.27
C ALA A 196 42.40 4.56 8.89
N LYS A 197 41.78 3.38 8.76
CA LYS A 197 41.17 2.98 7.52
C LYS A 197 39.66 3.12 7.62
N ALA A 198 39.07 3.85 6.69
CA ALA A 198 37.65 4.01 6.51
C ALA A 198 37.16 3.20 5.31
N ALA A 199 35.97 2.57 5.41
CA ALA A 199 35.32 1.86 4.31
C ALA A 199 33.81 2.08 4.35
N SER A 200 33.16 2.05 3.15
CA SER A 200 31.72 2.12 2.98
C SER A 200 31.31 1.55 1.62
N VAL A 201 30.00 1.50 1.37
CA VAL A 201 29.40 1.02 0.12
C VAL A 201 28.36 2.03 -0.36
N VAL A 202 28.33 2.30 -1.67
CA VAL A 202 27.19 2.95 -2.31
C VAL A 202 26.12 1.89 -2.52
N ILE A 203 25.00 1.98 -1.79
CA ILE A 203 23.87 1.04 -1.88
C ILE A 203 23.11 1.31 -3.17
N SER A 204 22.86 2.59 -3.50
CA SER A 204 22.14 3.00 -4.70
C SER A 204 22.65 4.36 -5.20
N GLU A 205 22.80 4.49 -6.51
CA GLU A 205 23.07 5.77 -7.19
C GLU A 205 21.80 6.63 -7.35
N ASN A 206 20.62 6.03 -7.10
CA ASN A 206 19.32 6.67 -7.16
C ASN A 206 19.00 7.41 -8.47
N GLY A 207 19.38 6.77 -9.59
CA GLY A 207 18.98 7.18 -10.94
C GLY A 207 19.94 8.12 -11.67
N SER A 208 21.10 8.43 -11.10
CA SER A 208 22.15 9.19 -11.78
C SER A 208 23.52 8.73 -11.34
N GLU A 209 24.46 8.66 -12.27
CA GLU A 209 25.84 8.24 -12.07
C GLU A 209 26.52 9.07 -10.96
N ILE A 210 27.34 8.40 -10.15
CA ILE A 210 28.14 9.04 -9.12
C ILE A 210 29.29 9.84 -9.77
N THR A 211 29.31 11.12 -9.52
CA THR A 211 30.36 12.03 -9.99
C THR A 211 31.54 12.13 -9.04
N GLU A 212 31.32 11.96 -7.75
CA GLU A 212 32.36 11.99 -6.70
C GLU A 212 31.90 11.14 -5.50
N LYS A 213 32.85 10.47 -4.84
CA LYS A 213 32.62 9.79 -3.56
C LYS A 213 33.85 9.81 -2.67
N GLY A 214 33.63 9.58 -1.39
CA GLY A 214 34.73 9.60 -0.40
C GLY A 214 34.24 9.65 1.03
N PHE A 215 35.02 10.29 1.87
CA PHE A 215 34.73 10.48 3.28
C PHE A 215 34.92 11.93 3.68
N CYS A 216 34.06 12.42 4.57
CA CYS A 216 34.22 13.70 5.24
C CYS A 216 34.37 13.47 6.75
N LEU A 217 35.29 14.22 7.38
CA LEU A 217 35.62 14.07 8.79
C LEU A 217 35.78 15.41 9.47
N SER A 218 35.49 15.46 10.77
CA SER A 218 35.64 16.62 11.63
C SER A 218 36.01 16.21 13.06
N LYS A 219 36.66 17.10 13.81
CA LYS A 219 36.88 16.95 15.25
C LYS A 219 35.75 17.60 16.08
N THR A 220 35.01 18.51 15.51
CA THR A 220 34.04 19.35 16.20
C THR A 220 32.62 19.10 15.73
N GLU A 221 32.44 18.91 14.41
CA GLU A 221 31.13 18.68 13.82
C GLU A 221 30.77 17.18 13.91
N LYS A 222 29.68 16.86 14.64
CA LYS A 222 29.22 15.47 14.81
C LYS A 222 28.66 14.89 13.53
N GLU A 223 28.17 15.71 12.62
CA GLU A 223 27.67 15.31 11.31
C GLU A 223 28.47 16.00 10.18
N PRO A 224 29.73 15.58 9.94
CA PRO A 224 30.56 16.25 8.96
C PRO A 224 29.96 16.18 7.55
N THR A 225 30.12 17.25 6.78
CA THR A 225 29.69 17.38 5.39
C THR A 225 30.91 17.54 4.48
N ILE A 226 30.68 17.59 3.16
CA ILE A 226 31.74 17.88 2.17
C ILE A 226 32.41 19.24 2.35
N GLU A 227 31.85 20.12 3.17
CA GLU A 227 32.45 21.43 3.56
C GLU A 227 33.53 21.27 4.64
N ASN A 228 33.58 20.14 5.34
CA ASN A 228 34.61 19.80 6.33
C ASN A 228 35.82 19.17 5.62
N THR A 229 36.70 18.52 6.37
CA THR A 229 37.83 17.79 5.77
C THR A 229 37.32 16.68 4.89
N LYS A 230 37.56 16.78 3.58
CA LYS A 230 37.09 15.87 2.55
C LYS A 230 38.22 15.02 2.00
N VAL A 231 38.02 13.71 1.92
CA VAL A 231 38.97 12.75 1.32
C VAL A 231 38.22 12.01 0.18
N VAL A 232 38.62 12.36 -1.05
CA VAL A 232 38.01 11.78 -2.28
C VAL A 232 38.61 10.40 -2.52
N VAL A 233 37.74 9.45 -2.91
CA VAL A 233 38.13 8.10 -3.33
C VAL A 233 37.76 7.92 -4.81
N ASN A 234 38.78 7.71 -5.64
CA ASN A 234 38.60 7.46 -7.08
C ASN A 234 38.21 6.03 -7.36
N GLY A 235 37.53 5.83 -8.48
CA GLY A 235 37.10 4.51 -8.99
C GLY A 235 35.60 4.33 -9.00
N SER A 236 35.13 3.39 -9.83
CA SER A 236 33.70 3.14 -10.11
C SER A 236 33.07 2.04 -9.25
N THR A 237 33.83 1.37 -8.36
CA THR A 237 33.30 0.28 -7.54
C THR A 237 32.36 0.79 -6.47
N ALA A 238 31.25 0.10 -6.24
CA ALA A 238 30.30 0.45 -5.17
C ALA A 238 30.98 0.41 -3.79
N THR A 239 31.75 -0.62 -3.49
CA THR A 239 32.57 -0.73 -2.27
C THR A 239 33.84 0.09 -2.44
N TYR A 240 34.15 0.95 -1.46
CA TYR A 240 35.35 1.77 -1.47
C TYR A 240 35.92 1.96 -0.07
N SER A 241 37.23 2.20 -0.03
CA SER A 241 37.95 2.43 1.23
C SER A 241 39.15 3.36 1.02
N VAL A 242 39.57 4.00 2.10
CA VAL A 242 40.75 4.83 2.09
C VAL A 242 41.50 4.73 3.42
N VAL A 243 42.82 4.87 3.38
CA VAL A 243 43.64 5.10 4.58
C VAL A 243 43.72 6.59 4.82
N LEU A 244 43.09 7.05 5.90
CA LEU A 244 43.22 8.41 6.41
C LEU A 244 44.62 8.57 6.98
N SER A 245 45.27 9.70 6.70
CA SER A 245 46.61 10.02 7.19
C SER A 245 46.62 11.42 7.80
N ASN A 246 47.74 11.75 8.49
CA ASN A 246 47.94 13.05 9.16
C ASN A 246 46.85 13.34 10.22
N LEU A 247 46.33 12.31 10.86
CA LEU A 247 45.44 12.47 12.01
C LEU A 247 46.26 12.90 13.24
N GLU A 248 45.64 13.65 14.13
CA GLU A 248 46.22 13.98 15.44
C GLU A 248 46.07 12.76 16.37
N SER A 249 47.09 12.47 17.16
CA SER A 249 47.08 11.38 18.14
C SER A 249 46.15 11.71 19.32
N ALA A 250 45.59 10.67 19.97
CA ALA A 250 44.67 10.76 21.10
C ALA A 250 43.50 11.76 20.85
N THR A 251 42.98 11.78 19.60
CA THR A 251 41.98 12.74 19.16
C THR A 251 40.74 12.00 18.64
N THR A 252 39.57 12.44 19.06
CA THR A 252 38.29 11.93 18.57
C THR A 252 37.89 12.61 17.28
N TYR A 253 37.45 11.82 16.31
CA TYR A 253 36.94 12.25 15.02
C TYR A 253 35.57 11.69 14.78
N TYR A 254 34.72 12.50 14.14
CA TYR A 254 33.44 12.09 13.52
C TYR A 254 33.70 11.99 12.02
N ILE A 255 33.27 10.88 11.41
CA ILE A 255 33.48 10.62 9.99
C ILE A 255 32.22 9.99 9.39
N ARG A 256 31.92 10.36 8.16
CA ARG A 256 30.92 9.64 7.36
C ARG A 256 31.32 9.56 5.89
N SER A 257 30.84 8.54 5.22
CA SER A 257 30.92 8.39 3.78
C SER A 257 30.03 9.41 3.08
N TYR A 258 30.39 9.79 1.86
CA TYR A 258 29.55 10.60 0.98
C TYR A 258 29.68 10.11 -0.46
N ALA A 259 28.63 10.35 -1.26
CA ALA A 259 28.64 10.24 -2.71
C ALA A 259 27.75 11.33 -3.31
N THR A 260 28.17 11.86 -4.46
CA THR A 260 27.48 12.94 -5.16
C THR A 260 27.05 12.48 -6.55
N ASN A 261 25.81 12.75 -6.91
CA ASN A 261 25.27 12.59 -8.25
C ASN A 261 24.70 13.93 -8.77
N SER A 262 24.02 13.95 -9.90
CA SER A 262 23.45 15.19 -10.46
C SER A 262 22.33 15.82 -9.60
N LYS A 263 21.73 15.08 -8.63
CA LYS A 263 20.73 15.58 -7.69
C LYS A 263 21.37 16.28 -6.50
N GLY A 264 22.56 15.82 -6.07
CA GLY A 264 23.24 16.32 -4.89
C GLY A 264 24.08 15.27 -4.19
N THR A 265 24.45 15.55 -2.93
CA THR A 265 25.29 14.68 -2.11
C THR A 265 24.45 13.90 -1.09
N GLY A 266 24.57 12.58 -1.12
CA GLY A 266 24.08 11.67 -0.09
C GLY A 266 25.21 11.37 0.90
N TYR A 267 24.83 11.04 2.14
CA TYR A 267 25.76 10.74 3.22
C TYR A 267 25.35 9.44 3.92
N GLY A 268 26.36 8.61 4.27
CA GLY A 268 26.18 7.47 5.14
C GLY A 268 26.07 7.88 6.62
N GLU A 269 25.81 6.90 7.48
CA GLU A 269 25.78 7.11 8.93
C GLU A 269 27.16 7.51 9.45
N VAL A 270 27.16 8.36 10.49
CA VAL A 270 28.36 8.85 11.14
C VAL A 270 29.00 7.73 11.98
N ALA A 271 30.31 7.55 11.82
CA ALA A 271 31.14 6.79 12.74
C ALA A 271 31.98 7.73 13.61
N GLU A 272 32.09 7.42 14.89
CA GLU A 272 33.01 8.09 15.82
C GLU A 272 34.18 7.15 16.08
N PHE A 273 35.43 7.71 16.04
CA PHE A 273 36.61 6.96 16.41
C PHE A 273 37.63 7.86 17.08
N THR A 274 38.47 7.28 17.97
CA THR A 274 39.55 7.99 18.64
C THR A 274 40.88 7.38 18.25
N THR A 275 41.82 8.17 17.74
CA THR A 275 43.20 7.77 17.42
C THR A 275 43.94 7.36 18.69
N CYS A 276 44.86 6.38 18.54
CA CYS A 276 45.69 5.92 19.67
C CYS A 276 46.65 7.02 20.14
N LEU A 277 47.09 6.89 21.37
CA LEU A 277 48.18 7.75 21.89
C LEU A 277 49.50 7.46 21.11
N LEU A 278 50.20 8.48 20.72
CA LEU A 278 51.57 8.32 20.15
C LEU A 278 52.54 8.05 21.31
N TYR A 279 53.01 6.82 21.39
CA TYR A 279 54.14 6.50 22.29
C TYR A 279 55.44 6.91 21.60
N THR A 280 56.06 8.00 22.04
CA THR A 280 57.47 8.25 21.74
C THR A 280 58.26 7.48 22.79
N SER A 281 58.97 6.45 22.38
CA SER A 281 60.02 5.86 23.23
C SER A 281 61.18 6.83 23.27
N ASP A 282 61.16 7.78 24.19
CA ASP A 282 62.40 8.43 24.63
C ASP A 282 63.18 7.36 25.44
N ALA A 283 64.02 6.62 24.73
CA ALA A 283 65.05 5.78 25.35
C ALA A 283 66.22 6.68 25.72
N ALA A 284 66.58 6.62 26.95
CA ALA A 284 67.71 7.16 27.66
C ALA A 284 69.02 7.29 26.90
#